data_22f274f538e5764c23a94994879ba422
#
_entry.id   22f274f538e5764c23a94994879ba422
#
_cell.length_a   1.000
_cell.length_b   1.000
_cell.length_c   1.000
_cell.angle_alpha   90.00
_cell.angle_beta   90.00
_cell.angle_gamma   90.00
#
_symmetry.space_group_name_H-M   'P 1'
#
loop_
_entity.id
_entity.type
_entity.pdbx_description
1 polymer ?
#
loop_
_entity_poly.entity_id
_entity_poly.type
_entity_poly.pdbx_seq_one_letter_code
_entity_poly.pdbx_strand_id
1 'polypeptide(L)'
;MTRMGSFFAGAIPALLMMSSACAIELDPKIVGFKLPADIKWTENTRSGNRTAVLQGDPTKPGPYAVLLTWLPGNMSRPHFHPNDRFFMVLSGTWWVGNGGKFDPEATVPMPAGTHVIHWAKGVHYDGAKTEPATILVWGEGPATSTPFVAAENMEKK
;
A
#
# COMPACT_ATOMS: atom_id res chain seq x y z
N MET A 1 -7.21 80.67 8.51
CA MET A 1 -6.26 80.19 7.45
C MET A 1 -5.50 79.01 8.02
N THR A 2 -5.94 77.76 7.76
CA THR A 2 -5.38 76.53 8.31
C THR A 2 -4.78 75.71 7.18
N ARG A 3 -3.48 75.54 7.13
CA ARG A 3 -2.77 74.74 6.12
C ARG A 3 -2.84 73.28 6.50
N MET A 4 -3.43 72.48 5.64
CA MET A 4 -3.47 71.02 5.70
C MET A 4 -2.18 70.47 5.07
N GLY A 5 -1.33 69.83 5.86
CA GLY A 5 -0.13 69.12 5.37
C GLY A 5 -0.50 67.71 4.96
N SER A 6 -0.25 67.34 3.68
CA SER A 6 -0.40 65.99 3.18
C SER A 6 0.86 65.15 3.51
N PHE A 7 0.68 64.08 4.25
CA PHE A 7 1.72 63.05 4.43
C PHE A 7 1.62 62.04 3.28
N PHE A 8 2.64 61.98 2.46
CA PHE A 8 2.85 60.86 1.49
C PHE A 8 3.48 59.70 2.22
N ALA A 9 2.73 58.61 2.39
CA ALA A 9 3.30 57.36 2.87
C ALA A 9 3.87 56.60 1.65
N GLY A 10 5.19 56.55 1.58
CA GLY A 10 5.90 55.76 0.57
C GLY A 10 5.84 54.28 0.92
N ALA A 11 5.16 53.47 0.10
CA ALA A 11 5.22 52.01 0.20
C ALA A 11 6.54 51.51 -0.38
N ILE A 12 7.36 50.87 0.44
CA ILE A 12 8.59 50.18 0.02
C ILE A 12 8.16 48.78 -0.45
N PRO A 13 8.40 48.40 -1.71
CA PRO A 13 8.12 47.04 -2.17
C PRO A 13 9.12 46.05 -1.51
N ALA A 14 8.61 45.13 -0.71
CA ALA A 14 9.41 44.03 -0.21
C ALA A 14 9.74 43.07 -1.38
N LEU A 15 10.98 43.09 -1.82
CA LEU A 15 11.52 42.17 -2.81
C LEU A 15 11.67 40.79 -2.16
N LEU A 16 10.71 39.88 -2.37
CA LEU A 16 10.86 38.46 -1.96
C LEU A 16 11.97 37.84 -2.82
N MET A 17 13.15 37.68 -2.25
CA MET A 17 14.20 36.84 -2.82
C MET A 17 13.76 35.37 -2.67
N MET A 18 13.25 34.77 -3.75
CA MET A 18 13.06 33.32 -3.84
C MET A 18 14.47 32.68 -3.95
N SER A 19 14.94 32.16 -2.82
CA SER A 19 16.14 31.33 -2.77
C SER A 19 15.81 30.04 -3.54
N SER A 20 16.33 29.88 -4.76
CA SER A 20 16.31 28.60 -5.47
C SER A 20 17.19 27.62 -4.69
N ALA A 21 16.57 26.75 -3.90
CA ALA A 21 17.29 25.60 -3.36
C ALA A 21 17.78 24.78 -4.56
N CYS A 22 19.09 24.72 -4.74
CA CYS A 22 19.72 23.86 -5.75
C CYS A 22 19.44 22.42 -5.29
N ALA A 23 18.47 21.74 -5.93
CA ALA A 23 18.20 20.34 -5.67
C ALA A 23 19.43 19.54 -6.16
N ILE A 24 20.03 18.77 -5.26
CA ILE A 24 21.10 17.83 -5.63
C ILE A 24 20.44 16.73 -6.46
N GLU A 25 20.95 16.50 -7.67
CA GLU A 25 20.54 15.37 -8.51
C GLU A 25 21.14 14.09 -7.94
N LEU A 26 20.26 13.10 -7.65
CA LEU A 26 20.69 11.81 -7.15
C LEU A 26 21.17 10.91 -8.29
N ASP A 27 22.33 10.27 -8.12
CA ASP A 27 22.81 9.26 -9.06
C ASP A 27 21.91 8.02 -8.97
N PRO A 28 21.17 7.63 -10.03
CA PRO A 28 20.24 6.49 -10.02
C PRO A 28 20.94 5.14 -9.85
N LYS A 29 22.26 5.06 -10.01
CA LYS A 29 23.07 3.88 -9.71
C LYS A 29 23.34 3.70 -8.22
N ILE A 30 23.18 4.77 -7.44
CA ILE A 30 23.42 4.79 -6.00
C ILE A 30 22.09 4.79 -5.22
N VAL A 31 21.14 5.63 -5.65
CA VAL A 31 19.84 5.80 -5.00
C VAL A 31 18.73 5.68 -6.01
N GLY A 32 17.99 4.56 -5.96
CA GLY A 32 16.75 4.37 -6.73
C GLY A 32 15.53 4.84 -5.95
N PHE A 33 14.63 5.57 -6.59
CA PHE A 33 13.37 5.99 -6.00
C PHE A 33 12.24 6.02 -7.03
N LYS A 34 11.00 6.00 -6.55
CA LYS A 34 9.79 6.25 -7.34
C LYS A 34 8.93 7.28 -6.60
N LEU A 35 8.63 8.38 -7.25
CA LEU A 35 7.68 9.34 -6.72
C LEU A 35 6.26 8.77 -6.82
N PRO A 36 5.29 9.24 -6.01
CA PRO A 36 3.91 8.74 -6.06
C PRO A 36 3.29 8.78 -7.47
N ALA A 37 3.62 9.81 -8.27
CA ALA A 37 3.15 9.95 -9.65
C ALA A 37 3.73 8.90 -10.62
N ASP A 38 4.88 8.32 -10.28
CA ASP A 38 5.59 7.33 -11.12
C ASP A 38 5.15 5.89 -10.81
N ILE A 39 4.41 5.68 -9.72
CA ILE A 39 3.91 4.38 -9.32
C ILE A 39 2.80 3.95 -10.29
N LYS A 40 3.03 2.84 -10.99
CA LYS A 40 2.08 2.28 -11.95
C LYS A 40 1.20 1.24 -11.26
N TRP A 41 -0.08 1.54 -11.17
CA TRP A 41 -1.08 0.66 -10.59
C TRP A 41 -1.72 -0.26 -11.63
N THR A 42 -1.96 -1.50 -11.23
CA THR A 42 -2.73 -2.49 -12.00
C THR A 42 -3.98 -2.83 -11.21
N GLU A 43 -5.13 -2.62 -11.82
CA GLU A 43 -6.43 -2.94 -11.22
C GLU A 43 -6.73 -4.44 -11.39
N ASN A 44 -7.19 -5.07 -10.31
CA ASN A 44 -7.74 -6.42 -10.32
C ASN A 44 -9.22 -6.36 -9.93
N THR A 45 -10.07 -6.15 -10.91
CA THR A 45 -11.51 -6.01 -10.71
C THR A 45 -12.17 -7.27 -10.15
N ARG A 46 -11.60 -8.47 -10.40
CA ARG A 46 -12.14 -9.74 -9.88
C ARG A 46 -12.00 -9.85 -8.36
N SER A 47 -10.89 -9.42 -7.81
CA SER A 47 -10.63 -9.46 -6.36
C SER A 47 -10.93 -8.14 -5.67
N GLY A 48 -11.29 -7.09 -6.40
CA GLY A 48 -11.57 -5.78 -5.85
C GLY A 48 -10.36 -5.15 -5.16
N ASN A 49 -9.18 -5.27 -5.79
CA ASN A 49 -7.94 -4.67 -5.33
C ASN A 49 -7.12 -4.11 -6.49
N ARG A 50 -6.10 -3.35 -6.16
CA ARG A 50 -5.09 -2.89 -7.12
C ARG A 50 -3.70 -3.08 -6.53
N THR A 51 -2.72 -3.32 -7.40
CA THR A 51 -1.33 -3.55 -7.02
C THR A 51 -0.38 -2.67 -7.79
N ALA A 52 0.77 -2.37 -7.19
CA ALA A 52 1.86 -1.70 -7.88
C ALA A 52 3.20 -2.27 -7.44
N VAL A 53 4.01 -2.75 -8.38
CA VAL A 53 5.33 -3.29 -8.10
C VAL A 53 6.29 -2.13 -7.84
N LEU A 54 6.85 -2.07 -6.64
CA LEU A 54 7.87 -1.10 -6.27
C LEU A 54 9.27 -1.61 -6.61
N GLN A 55 9.53 -2.89 -6.34
CA GLN A 55 10.84 -3.52 -6.54
C GLN A 55 10.67 -5.01 -6.89
N GLY A 56 11.60 -5.54 -7.67
CA GLY A 56 11.67 -6.95 -8.04
C GLY A 56 10.54 -7.39 -8.95
N ASP A 57 10.35 -8.71 -9.01
CA ASP A 57 9.27 -9.36 -9.76
C ASP A 57 8.63 -10.41 -8.84
N PRO A 58 7.40 -10.18 -8.33
CA PRO A 58 6.76 -11.10 -7.40
C PRO A 58 6.43 -12.47 -8.02
N THR A 59 6.59 -12.63 -9.34
CA THR A 59 6.34 -13.93 -10.02
C THR A 59 7.59 -14.80 -10.13
N LYS A 60 8.77 -14.28 -9.79
CA LYS A 60 10.07 -14.93 -9.91
C LYS A 60 10.77 -15.09 -8.56
N PRO A 61 11.75 -16.00 -8.45
CA PRO A 61 12.64 -16.05 -7.29
C PRO A 61 13.38 -14.71 -7.09
N GLY A 62 13.58 -14.33 -5.84
CA GLY A 62 14.27 -13.12 -5.41
C GLY A 62 13.37 -12.16 -4.62
N PRO A 63 13.96 -11.12 -4.03
CA PRO A 63 13.24 -10.17 -3.20
C PRO A 63 12.28 -9.31 -4.03
N TYR A 64 11.11 -9.04 -3.49
CA TYR A 64 10.12 -8.15 -4.10
C TYR A 64 9.50 -7.21 -3.06
N ALA A 65 8.97 -6.08 -3.54
CA ALA A 65 8.11 -5.18 -2.78
C ALA A 65 6.96 -4.68 -3.66
N VAL A 66 5.73 -4.76 -3.12
CA VAL A 66 4.49 -4.42 -3.83
C VAL A 66 3.60 -3.58 -2.92
N LEU A 67 2.97 -2.55 -3.46
CA LEU A 67 1.81 -1.94 -2.84
C LEU A 67 0.55 -2.72 -3.25
N LEU A 68 -0.31 -2.97 -2.28
CA LEU A 68 -1.63 -3.56 -2.48
C LEU A 68 -2.66 -2.67 -1.82
N THR A 69 -3.69 -2.24 -2.57
CA THR A 69 -4.85 -1.55 -2.00
C THR A 69 -6.09 -2.42 -2.18
N TRP A 70 -6.70 -2.83 -1.09
CA TRP A 70 -8.04 -3.40 -1.07
C TRP A 70 -9.08 -2.29 -1.16
N LEU A 71 -10.06 -2.45 -2.05
CA LEU A 71 -11.22 -1.57 -2.14
C LEU A 71 -12.28 -1.99 -1.10
N PRO A 72 -13.13 -1.07 -0.62
CA PRO A 72 -14.15 -1.37 0.37
C PRO A 72 -15.04 -2.55 -0.03
N GLY A 73 -15.38 -3.40 0.93
CA GLY A 73 -16.26 -4.57 0.73
C GLY A 73 -15.60 -5.76 0.02
N ASN A 74 -14.30 -5.68 -0.27
CA ASN A 74 -13.58 -6.76 -0.96
C ASN A 74 -12.60 -7.48 -0.03
N MET A 75 -12.60 -8.81 -0.13
CA MET A 75 -11.77 -9.67 0.70
C MET A 75 -11.40 -10.94 -0.07
N SER A 76 -10.14 -11.40 0.09
CA SER A 76 -9.70 -12.68 -0.46
C SER A 76 -10.48 -13.84 0.17
N ARG A 77 -10.54 -14.96 -0.54
CA ARG A 77 -10.97 -16.24 0.04
C ARG A 77 -9.79 -16.94 0.71
N PRO A 78 -10.04 -17.91 1.61
CA PRO A 78 -8.97 -18.67 2.26
C PRO A 78 -7.96 -19.20 1.24
N HIS A 79 -6.70 -18.86 1.47
CA HIS A 79 -5.58 -19.21 0.61
C HIS A 79 -4.29 -19.23 1.42
N PHE A 80 -3.20 -19.68 0.81
CA PHE A 80 -1.87 -19.66 1.40
C PHE A 80 -0.80 -19.34 0.35
N HIS A 81 0.39 -18.99 0.83
CA HIS A 81 1.56 -18.70 0.01
C HIS A 81 2.72 -19.65 0.34
N PRO A 82 3.62 -19.94 -0.60
CA PRO A 82 4.74 -20.86 -0.37
C PRO A 82 5.78 -20.30 0.61
N ASN A 83 5.96 -18.98 0.63
CA ASN A 83 6.98 -18.27 1.39
C ASN A 83 6.36 -17.33 2.42
N ASP A 84 7.14 -16.95 3.44
CA ASP A 84 6.76 -15.90 4.39
C ASP A 84 6.58 -14.57 3.65
N ARG A 85 5.57 -13.82 4.08
CA ARG A 85 5.28 -12.47 3.56
C ARG A 85 5.15 -11.50 4.71
N PHE A 86 5.76 -10.36 4.55
CA PHE A 86 5.77 -9.28 5.52
C PHE A 86 4.92 -8.13 5.02
N PHE A 87 4.27 -7.43 5.96
CA PHE A 87 3.32 -6.37 5.63
C PHE A 87 3.48 -5.20 6.57
N MET A 88 3.26 -4.00 6.01
CA MET A 88 3.03 -2.78 6.78
C MET A 88 1.76 -2.12 6.28
N VAL A 89 0.81 -1.90 7.17
CA VAL A 89 -0.41 -1.15 6.83
C VAL A 89 -0.05 0.33 6.73
N LEU A 90 -0.23 0.91 5.54
CA LEU A 90 0.11 2.31 5.25
C LEU A 90 -1.07 3.25 5.45
N SER A 91 -2.29 2.81 5.12
CA SER A 91 -3.51 3.62 5.32
C SER A 91 -4.75 2.74 5.43
N GLY A 92 -5.78 3.25 6.08
CA GLY A 92 -7.03 2.55 6.34
C GLY A 92 -6.88 1.43 7.37
N THR A 93 -7.87 0.53 7.40
CA THR A 93 -7.90 -0.65 8.25
C THR A 93 -7.93 -1.91 7.41
N TRP A 94 -6.86 -2.70 7.48
CA TRP A 94 -6.77 -4.00 6.84
C TRP A 94 -7.33 -5.08 7.76
N TRP A 95 -8.24 -5.90 7.28
CA TRP A 95 -8.92 -6.92 8.06
C TRP A 95 -8.36 -8.29 7.70
N VAL A 96 -7.89 -9.04 8.70
CA VAL A 96 -7.18 -10.32 8.51
C VAL A 96 -7.86 -11.41 9.33
N GLY A 97 -8.13 -12.54 8.67
CA GLY A 97 -8.62 -13.76 9.28
C GLY A 97 -7.72 -14.95 8.96
N ASN A 98 -7.77 -16.00 9.75
CA ASN A 98 -7.02 -17.23 9.55
C ASN A 98 -7.91 -18.46 9.46
N GLY A 99 -7.36 -19.55 8.91
CA GLY A 99 -8.04 -20.82 8.75
C GLY A 99 -8.83 -20.97 7.44
N GLY A 100 -9.34 -22.16 7.22
CA GLY A 100 -9.98 -22.57 5.96
C GLY A 100 -11.46 -22.18 5.84
N LYS A 101 -12.11 -21.77 6.92
CA LYS A 101 -13.49 -21.29 6.91
C LYS A 101 -13.48 -19.78 6.69
N PHE A 102 -14.09 -19.34 5.59
CA PHE A 102 -14.24 -17.92 5.31
C PHE A 102 -15.34 -17.31 6.20
N ASP A 103 -14.92 -16.38 7.05
CA ASP A 103 -15.81 -15.65 7.95
C ASP A 103 -15.33 -14.20 8.08
N PRO A 104 -15.86 -13.26 7.29
CA PRO A 104 -15.46 -11.85 7.36
C PRO A 104 -15.66 -11.22 8.75
N GLU A 105 -16.65 -11.71 9.51
CA GLU A 105 -16.93 -11.16 10.84
C GLU A 105 -15.92 -11.62 11.90
N ALA A 106 -15.26 -12.74 11.68
CA ALA A 106 -14.19 -13.25 12.54
C ALA A 106 -12.80 -12.65 12.22
N THR A 107 -12.74 -11.61 11.38
CA THR A 107 -11.46 -10.93 11.05
C THR A 107 -11.06 -9.93 12.12
N VAL A 108 -9.73 -9.77 12.28
CA VAL A 108 -9.11 -8.83 13.22
C VAL A 108 -8.70 -7.57 12.47
N PRO A 109 -9.03 -6.37 12.98
CA PRO A 109 -8.62 -5.11 12.35
C PRO A 109 -7.13 -4.82 12.59
N MET A 110 -6.45 -4.46 11.51
CA MET A 110 -5.05 -4.02 11.49
C MET A 110 -5.02 -2.57 10.98
N PRO A 111 -5.00 -1.56 11.87
CA PRO A 111 -4.97 -0.16 11.47
C PRO A 111 -3.61 0.23 10.88
N ALA A 112 -3.54 1.42 10.25
CA ALA A 112 -2.30 1.99 9.73
C ALA A 112 -1.18 1.99 10.80
N GLY A 113 0.04 1.63 10.39
CA GLY A 113 1.19 1.43 11.27
C GLY A 113 1.35 -0.01 11.79
N THR A 114 0.38 -0.90 11.57
CA THR A 114 0.48 -2.30 12.01
C THR A 114 1.45 -3.08 11.11
N HIS A 115 2.41 -3.78 11.71
CA HIS A 115 3.23 -4.79 11.05
C HIS A 115 2.57 -6.16 11.18
N VAL A 116 2.48 -6.91 10.08
CA VAL A 116 1.88 -8.26 10.03
C VAL A 116 2.81 -9.22 9.31
N ILE A 117 2.80 -10.48 9.71
CA ILE A 117 3.51 -11.57 9.03
C ILE A 117 2.50 -12.65 8.66
N HIS A 118 2.47 -13.04 7.40
CA HIS A 118 1.84 -14.28 6.97
C HIS A 118 2.94 -15.34 6.80
N TRP A 119 2.92 -16.31 7.70
CA TRP A 119 3.87 -17.42 7.65
C TRP A 119 3.59 -18.32 6.45
N ALA A 120 4.65 -18.85 5.87
CA ALA A 120 4.58 -19.80 4.76
C ALA A 120 3.57 -20.91 5.03
N LYS A 121 2.70 -21.19 4.03
CA LYS A 121 1.65 -22.20 4.07
C LYS A 121 0.55 -21.98 5.12
N GLY A 122 0.61 -20.90 5.90
CA GLY A 122 -0.46 -20.49 6.80
C GLY A 122 -1.71 -20.08 6.02
N VAL A 123 -2.84 -20.76 6.26
CA VAL A 123 -4.10 -20.45 5.58
C VAL A 123 -4.71 -19.20 6.20
N HIS A 124 -4.99 -18.21 5.37
CA HIS A 124 -5.54 -16.91 5.76
C HIS A 124 -6.48 -16.34 4.69
N TYR A 125 -7.17 -15.28 5.04
CA TYR A 125 -7.95 -14.43 4.16
C TYR A 125 -7.91 -12.99 4.70
N ASP A 126 -7.98 -12.02 3.82
CA ASP A 126 -7.78 -10.62 4.19
C ASP A 126 -8.45 -9.68 3.19
N GLY A 127 -8.68 -8.43 3.61
CA GLY A 127 -9.30 -7.43 2.75
C GLY A 127 -9.66 -6.14 3.47
N ALA A 128 -10.65 -5.43 2.92
CA ALA A 128 -11.16 -4.18 3.46
C ALA A 128 -12.69 -4.25 3.63
N LYS A 129 -13.22 -3.72 4.76
CA LYS A 129 -14.67 -3.67 5.01
C LYS A 129 -15.28 -2.36 4.50
N THR A 130 -15.18 -1.29 5.24
CA THR A 130 -15.90 -0.03 4.99
C THR A 130 -15.08 1.05 4.31
N GLU A 131 -13.76 0.97 4.38
CA GLU A 131 -12.81 1.92 3.80
C GLU A 131 -11.70 1.20 3.03
N PRO A 132 -11.02 1.86 2.09
CA PRO A 132 -9.87 1.25 1.42
C PRO A 132 -8.73 1.00 2.41
N ALA A 133 -8.00 -0.10 2.23
CA ALA A 133 -6.78 -0.38 3.00
C ALA A 133 -5.58 -0.53 2.05
N THR A 134 -4.55 0.27 2.25
CA THR A 134 -3.30 0.18 1.48
C THR A 134 -2.20 -0.40 2.36
N ILE A 135 -1.57 -1.45 1.86
CA ILE A 135 -0.50 -2.17 2.54
C ILE A 135 0.74 -2.24 1.65
N LEU A 136 1.92 -2.16 2.26
CA LEU A 136 3.18 -2.56 1.65
C LEU A 136 3.36 -4.05 1.93
N VAL A 137 3.67 -4.81 0.91
CA VAL A 137 3.94 -6.26 0.96
C VAL A 137 5.35 -6.51 0.46
N TRP A 138 6.16 -7.28 1.19
CA TRP A 138 7.48 -7.69 0.73
C TRP A 138 7.82 -9.12 1.17
N GLY A 139 8.80 -9.73 0.52
CA GLY A 139 9.26 -11.08 0.81
C GLY A 139 10.13 -11.64 -0.30
N GLU A 140 10.30 -12.95 -0.28
CA GLU A 140 10.95 -13.72 -1.35
C GLU A 140 9.90 -14.30 -2.30
N GLY A 141 10.12 -14.11 -3.58
CA GLY A 141 9.29 -14.68 -4.63
C GLY A 141 9.63 -16.16 -4.92
N PRO A 142 8.76 -16.84 -5.66
CA PRO A 142 7.52 -16.38 -6.25
C PRO A 142 6.40 -16.19 -5.20
N ALA A 143 5.67 -15.09 -5.29
CA ALA A 143 4.56 -14.75 -4.42
C ALA A 143 3.22 -15.33 -4.94
N THR A 144 3.22 -16.60 -5.28
CA THR A 144 2.01 -17.29 -5.76
C THR A 144 1.00 -17.46 -4.62
N SER A 145 -0.29 -17.43 -4.98
CA SER A 145 -1.40 -17.69 -4.07
C SER A 145 -2.07 -19.00 -4.46
N THR A 146 -2.22 -19.91 -3.49
CA THR A 146 -2.91 -21.18 -3.66
C THR A 146 -4.21 -21.17 -2.89
N PRO A 147 -5.38 -21.31 -3.55
CA PRO A 147 -6.67 -21.42 -2.85
C PRO A 147 -6.68 -22.60 -1.89
N PHE A 148 -7.21 -22.40 -0.68
CA PHE A 148 -7.44 -23.48 0.24
C PHE A 148 -8.75 -24.19 -0.11
N VAL A 149 -8.67 -25.52 -0.26
CA VAL A 149 -9.85 -26.40 -0.47
C VAL A 149 -9.95 -27.31 0.75
N ALA A 150 -11.05 -27.23 1.47
CA ALA A 150 -11.30 -28.12 2.60
C ALA A 150 -11.45 -29.58 2.09
N ALA A 151 -10.94 -30.55 2.86
CA ALA A 151 -10.95 -31.97 2.47
C ALA A 151 -12.37 -32.50 2.17
N GLU A 152 -13.39 -32.00 2.87
CA GLU A 152 -14.81 -32.34 2.63
C GLU A 152 -15.30 -32.03 1.21
N ASN A 153 -14.65 -31.12 0.49
CA ASN A 153 -14.99 -30.74 -0.88
C ASN A 153 -14.18 -31.52 -1.93
N MET A 154 -13.19 -32.32 -1.53
CA MET A 154 -12.42 -33.16 -2.43
C MET A 154 -13.06 -34.53 -2.70
N GLU A 155 -13.93 -34.99 -1.79
CA GLU A 155 -14.64 -36.28 -1.93
C GLU A 155 -15.91 -36.20 -2.80
N LYS A 156 -16.33 -34.98 -3.22
CA LYS A 156 -17.55 -34.76 -4.00
C LYS A 156 -17.31 -34.51 -5.50
N LYS A 157 -16.12 -34.78 -6.00
CA LYS A 157 -15.75 -34.78 -7.42
C LYS A 157 -15.36 -36.19 -7.85
#